data_3d9649d9f1d75dfe7d5b2bad9e7f696c
#
_entry.id   3d9649d9f1d75dfe7d5b2bad9e7f696c
#
_cell.length_a   1.000
_cell.length_b   1.000
_cell.length_c   1.000
_cell.angle_alpha   90.00
_cell.angle_beta   90.00
_cell.angle_gamma   90.00
#
_symmetry.space_group_name_H-M   'P 1'
#
loop_
_entity.id
_entity.type
_entity.pdbx_description
1 polymer ?
#
loop_
_entity_poly.entity_id
_entity_poly.type
_entity_poly.pdbx_seq_one_letter_code
_entity_poly.pdbx_strand_id
1 'polypeptide(L)'
;MSNTMILKDKSVQVSRIRRSSSFVMKRPHYHSYYEIYYLLSGKCKMFINQDIYYLEPGDITIIPPLEVHKALYEPSWQAERFGIYFSRDTVSSFLSLC
;
A
#
# COMPACT_ATOMS: atom_id res chain seq x y z
N MET A 1 8.76 12.77 2.19
CA MET A 1 9.61 11.60 1.96
C MET A 1 9.27 11.00 0.61
N SER A 2 10.28 10.72 -0.16
CA SER A 2 10.07 10.03 -1.42
C SER A 2 9.70 8.58 -1.16
N ASN A 3 8.67 8.13 -1.86
CA ASN A 3 8.23 6.74 -1.79
C ASN A 3 8.52 6.00 -3.08
N THR A 4 9.46 6.55 -3.87
CA THR A 4 9.87 5.87 -5.08
C THR A 4 10.56 4.57 -4.70
N MET A 5 10.08 3.50 -5.26
CA MET A 5 10.55 2.17 -4.91
C MET A 5 10.77 1.38 -6.19
N ILE A 6 11.97 0.82 -6.31
CA ILE A 6 12.33 -0.03 -7.42
C ILE A 6 12.49 -1.44 -6.88
N LEU A 7 11.65 -2.36 -7.35
CA LEU A 7 11.72 -3.75 -6.96
C LEU A 7 12.50 -4.53 -8.01
N LYS A 8 13.50 -5.26 -7.55
CA LYS A 8 14.19 -6.25 -8.37
C LYS A 8 13.33 -7.51 -8.45
N ASP A 9 13.57 -8.32 -9.47
CA ASP A 9 12.91 -9.60 -9.61
C ASP A 9 13.07 -10.44 -8.35
N LYS A 10 11.97 -11.05 -7.91
CA LYS A 10 11.91 -11.91 -6.74
C LYS A 10 12.26 -11.21 -5.43
N SER A 11 12.22 -9.88 -5.41
CA SER A 11 12.47 -9.13 -4.19
C SER A 11 11.16 -8.82 -3.46
N VAL A 12 11.28 -8.66 -2.16
CA VAL A 12 10.19 -8.21 -1.30
C VAL A 12 10.71 -7.02 -0.51
N GLN A 13 9.92 -5.97 -0.42
CA GLN A 13 10.27 -4.81 0.38
C GLN A 13 9.16 -4.51 1.37
N VAL A 14 9.54 -4.05 2.56
CA VAL A 14 8.61 -3.68 3.62
C VAL A 14 8.87 -2.23 3.99
N SER A 15 7.79 -1.48 4.14
CA SER A 15 7.85 -0.08 4.56
C SER A 15 6.89 0.13 5.71
N ARG A 16 7.34 0.85 6.74
CA ARG A 16 6.49 1.25 7.86
C ARG A 16 6.48 2.77 7.92
N ILE A 17 5.29 3.35 7.88
CA ILE A 17 5.12 4.80 7.85
C ILE A 17 4.09 5.22 8.88
N ARG A 18 4.41 6.26 9.64
CA ARG A 18 3.48 6.93 10.53
C ARG A 18 3.07 8.26 9.92
N ARG A 19 1.77 8.53 9.90
CA ARG A 19 1.20 9.78 9.42
C ARG A 19 0.61 10.54 10.59
N SER A 20 1.35 11.50 11.13
CA SER A 20 0.92 12.32 12.27
C SER A 20 0.46 13.71 11.86
N SER A 21 0.55 14.04 10.58
CA SER A 21 0.06 15.28 10.00
C SER A 21 -0.80 14.97 8.78
N SER A 22 -1.52 15.99 8.29
CA SER A 22 -2.35 15.81 7.12
C SER A 22 -1.53 15.32 5.94
N PHE A 23 -2.02 14.30 5.27
CA PHE A 23 -1.36 13.75 4.09
C PHE A 23 -2.40 13.28 3.10
N VAL A 24 -2.28 13.79 1.89
CA VAL A 24 -3.07 13.34 0.75
C VAL A 24 -2.10 13.14 -0.40
N MET A 25 -2.17 12.01 -1.07
CA MET A 25 -1.42 11.80 -2.30
C MET A 25 -1.91 12.81 -3.33
N LYS A 26 -0.98 13.58 -3.91
CA LYS A 26 -1.34 14.61 -4.89
C LYS A 26 -2.01 14.04 -6.12
N ARG A 27 -1.65 12.83 -6.49
CA ARG A 27 -2.20 12.14 -7.66
C ARG A 27 -2.44 10.68 -7.33
N PRO A 28 -3.49 10.09 -7.88
CA PRO A 28 -3.59 8.64 -7.89
C PRO A 28 -2.37 8.07 -8.59
N HIS A 29 -1.89 6.92 -8.14
CA HIS A 29 -0.77 6.28 -8.78
C HIS A 29 -1.05 4.79 -9.02
N TYR A 30 -0.22 4.20 -9.86
CA TYR A 30 -0.20 2.76 -10.09
C TYR A 30 1.24 2.32 -10.28
N HIS A 31 1.47 1.03 -10.09
CA HIS A 31 2.82 0.48 -10.23
C HIS A 31 2.72 -0.97 -10.69
N SER A 32 3.87 -1.53 -11.10
CA SER A 32 3.92 -2.85 -11.72
C SER A 32 4.11 -4.00 -10.73
N TYR A 33 4.10 -3.70 -9.45
CA TYR A 33 4.27 -4.70 -8.39
C TYR A 33 3.02 -4.78 -7.54
N TYR A 34 2.89 -5.86 -6.76
CA TYR A 34 1.82 -6.03 -5.78
C TYR A 34 2.13 -5.23 -4.54
N GLU A 35 1.09 -4.72 -3.91
CA GLU A 35 1.18 -4.05 -2.62
C GLU A 35 0.18 -4.68 -1.66
N ILE A 36 0.65 -5.04 -0.45
CA ILE A 36 -0.21 -5.36 0.67
C ILE A 36 -0.10 -4.20 1.64
N TYR A 37 -1.23 -3.57 1.92
CA TYR A 37 -1.34 -2.45 2.83
C TYR A 37 -2.01 -2.93 4.12
N TYR A 38 -1.34 -2.75 5.25
CA TYR A 38 -1.85 -3.16 6.56
C TYR A 38 -1.89 -1.95 7.48
N LEU A 39 -3.07 -1.59 7.98
CA LEU A 39 -3.22 -0.47 8.90
C LEU A 39 -3.02 -0.97 10.34
N LEU A 40 -2.00 -0.45 11.01
CA LEU A 40 -1.66 -0.82 12.37
C LEU A 40 -2.48 -0.03 13.38
N SER A 41 -2.63 1.28 13.15
CA SER A 41 -3.32 2.17 14.07
C SER A 41 -3.89 3.36 13.32
N GLY A 42 -4.87 4.02 13.92
CA GLY A 42 -5.50 5.18 13.33
C GLY A 42 -6.53 4.82 12.28
N LYS A 43 -6.65 5.65 11.27
CA LYS A 43 -7.62 5.47 10.18
C LYS A 43 -7.00 5.88 8.85
N CYS A 44 -7.51 5.33 7.77
CA CYS A 44 -7.12 5.70 6.42
C CYS A 44 -8.32 5.62 5.50
N LYS A 45 -8.43 6.57 4.59
CA LYS A 45 -9.40 6.54 3.50
C LYS A 45 -8.64 6.17 2.24
N MET A 46 -9.00 5.05 1.63
CA MET A 46 -8.32 4.54 0.45
C MET A 46 -9.24 4.55 -0.74
N PHE A 47 -8.76 5.15 -1.83
CA PHE A 47 -9.43 5.10 -3.13
C PHE A 47 -8.71 4.08 -3.98
N ILE A 48 -9.45 3.07 -4.45
CA ILE A 48 -8.91 2.06 -5.36
C ILE A 48 -9.85 1.97 -6.54
N ASN A 49 -9.34 2.30 -7.71
CA ASN A 49 -10.14 2.47 -8.92
C ASN A 49 -11.26 3.47 -8.68
N GLN A 50 -12.51 3.03 -8.66
CA GLN A 50 -13.68 3.88 -8.43
C GLN A 50 -14.31 3.67 -7.06
N ASP A 51 -13.70 2.82 -6.23
CA ASP A 51 -14.26 2.45 -4.93
C ASP A 51 -13.54 3.19 -3.81
N ILE A 52 -14.26 3.43 -2.72
CA ILE A 52 -13.75 4.10 -1.53
C ILE A 52 -13.84 3.13 -0.36
N TYR A 53 -12.72 2.96 0.34
CA TYR A 53 -12.63 2.08 1.50
C TYR A 53 -12.19 2.89 2.72
N TYR A 54 -12.88 2.71 3.84
CA TYR A 54 -12.49 3.30 5.11
C TYR A 54 -11.84 2.21 5.94
N LEU A 55 -10.52 2.33 6.12
CA LEU A 55 -9.74 1.30 6.79
C LEU A 55 -9.63 1.59 8.28
N GLU A 56 -9.69 0.53 9.06
CA GLU A 56 -9.50 0.53 10.51
C GLU A 56 -8.32 -0.37 10.88
N PRO A 57 -7.78 -0.23 12.11
CA PRO A 57 -6.67 -1.08 12.53
C PRO A 57 -6.96 -2.56 12.35
N GLY A 58 -6.03 -3.26 11.76
CA GLY A 58 -6.17 -4.68 11.45
C GLY A 58 -6.64 -4.96 10.02
N ASP A 59 -7.13 -3.94 9.31
CA ASP A 59 -7.57 -4.14 7.93
C ASP A 59 -6.36 -4.33 7.00
N ILE A 60 -6.52 -5.23 6.07
CA ILE A 60 -5.52 -5.54 5.05
C ILE A 60 -6.14 -5.28 3.69
N THR A 61 -5.41 -4.50 2.88
CA THR A 61 -5.81 -4.21 1.50
C THR A 61 -4.76 -4.76 0.57
N ILE A 62 -5.19 -5.50 -0.44
CA ILE A 62 -4.30 -6.03 -1.47
C ILE A 62 -4.53 -5.24 -2.73
N ILE A 63 -3.47 -4.61 -3.23
CA ILE A 63 -3.51 -3.79 -4.44
C ILE A 63 -2.72 -4.51 -5.52
N PRO A 64 -3.40 -5.09 -6.51
CA PRO A 64 -2.72 -5.75 -7.62
C PRO A 64 -1.93 -4.77 -8.49
N PRO A 65 -1.00 -5.27 -9.31
CA PRO A 65 -0.28 -4.41 -10.25
C PRO A 65 -1.23 -3.63 -11.16
N LEU A 66 -0.85 -2.38 -11.45
CA LEU A 66 -1.52 -1.47 -12.37
C LEU A 66 -2.89 -0.98 -11.91
N GLU A 67 -3.29 -1.29 -10.70
CA GLU A 67 -4.53 -0.77 -10.14
C GLU A 67 -4.30 0.63 -9.57
N VAL A 68 -5.08 1.60 -10.04
CA VAL A 68 -4.94 3.00 -9.63
C VAL A 68 -5.47 3.18 -8.22
N HIS A 69 -4.68 3.81 -7.36
CA HIS A 69 -5.07 3.99 -5.96
C HIS A 69 -4.54 5.29 -5.39
N LYS A 70 -5.17 5.72 -4.30
CA LYS A 70 -4.84 6.95 -3.60
C LYS A 70 -5.20 6.82 -2.13
N ALA A 71 -4.31 7.23 -1.24
CA ALA A 71 -4.55 7.23 0.19
C ALA A 71 -4.72 8.64 0.72
N LEU A 72 -5.61 8.80 1.71
CA LEU A 72 -5.83 10.05 2.41
C LEU A 72 -5.77 9.82 3.91
N TYR A 73 -5.02 10.67 4.60
CA TYR A 73 -4.88 10.67 6.04
C TYR A 73 -5.18 12.06 6.59
N GLU A 74 -5.86 12.12 7.72
CA GLU A 74 -6.07 13.35 8.46
C GLU A 74 -5.24 13.36 9.74
N PRO A 75 -4.83 14.55 10.25
CA PRO A 75 -3.95 14.61 11.42
C PRO A 75 -4.52 13.91 12.65
N SER A 76 -5.83 14.04 12.86
CA SER A 76 -6.51 13.42 14.01
C SER A 76 -6.51 11.90 13.94
N TRP A 77 -6.23 11.32 12.79
CA TRP A 77 -6.27 9.87 12.62
C TRP A 77 -5.03 9.16 13.12
N GLN A 78 -3.89 9.85 13.22
CA GLN A 78 -2.63 9.29 13.75
C GLN A 78 -2.32 7.92 13.16
N ALA A 79 -2.38 7.84 11.84
CA ALA A 79 -2.28 6.55 11.16
C ALA A 79 -0.85 6.01 11.14
N GLU A 80 -0.72 4.71 11.36
CA GLU A 80 0.53 3.98 11.18
C GLU A 80 0.22 2.73 10.36
N ARG A 81 1.04 2.49 9.32
CA ARG A 81 0.78 1.40 8.39
C ARG A 81 2.05 0.69 7.96
N PHE A 82 1.90 -0.58 7.60
CA PHE A 82 2.89 -1.34 6.84
C PHE A 82 2.49 -1.43 5.39
N GLY A 83 3.47 -1.31 4.50
CA GLY A 83 3.32 -1.69 3.11
C GLY A 83 4.29 -2.83 2.81
N ILE A 84 3.80 -3.87 2.15
CA ILE A 84 4.62 -4.98 1.69
C ILE A 84 4.50 -5.01 0.17
N TYR A 85 5.64 -4.98 -0.51
CA TYR A 85 5.71 -4.84 -1.96
C TYR A 85 6.49 -6.00 -2.55
N PHE A 86 5.95 -6.61 -3.60
CA PHE A 86 6.61 -7.73 -4.25
C PHE A 86 6.24 -7.80 -5.72
N SER A 87 7.16 -8.36 -6.51
CA SER A 87 6.99 -8.45 -7.95
C SER A 87 6.15 -9.64 -8.36
N ARG A 88 5.70 -9.64 -9.63
CA ARG A 88 5.03 -10.80 -10.22
C ARG A 88 5.93 -12.03 -10.22
N ASP A 89 7.23 -11.83 -10.43
CA ASP A 89 8.18 -12.95 -10.44
C ASP A 89 8.26 -13.63 -9.07
N THR A 90 8.19 -12.84 -8.00
CA THR A 90 8.13 -13.37 -6.65
C THR A 90 6.90 -14.27 -6.47
N VAL A 91 5.74 -13.80 -6.92
CA VAL A 91 4.49 -14.56 -6.83
C VAL A 91 4.58 -15.83 -7.69
N SER A 92 5.05 -15.70 -8.93
CA SER A 92 5.18 -16.84 -9.83
C SER A 92 6.12 -17.90 -9.27
N SER A 93 7.24 -17.47 -8.69
CA SER A 93 8.19 -18.40 -8.07
C SER A 93 7.56 -19.15 -6.91
N PHE A 94 6.78 -18.45 -6.09
CA PHE A 94 6.07 -19.07 -4.97
C PHE A 94 5.03 -20.07 -5.46
N LEU A 95 4.24 -19.70 -6.45
CA LEU A 95 3.18 -20.57 -6.98
C LEU A 95 3.74 -21.82 -7.64
N SER A 96 4.92 -21.73 -8.24
CA SER A 96 5.55 -22.89 -8.88
C SER A 96 6.01 -23.94 -7.86
N LEU A 97 6.12 -23.58 -6.58
CA LEU A 97 6.47 -24.52 -5.51
C LEU A 97 5.24 -25.25 -4.97
N CYS A 98 4.07 -24.77 -5.28
CA CYS A 98 2.83 -25.40 -4.87
C CYS A 98 2.37 -26.40 -5.93
#